data_b9e5d8e83b09e8b52ce9a4ec5578813b
#
_entry.id   b9e5d8e83b09e8b52ce9a4ec5578813b
#
_cell.length_a   1.000
_cell.length_b   1.000
_cell.length_c   1.000
_cell.angle_alpha   90.00
_cell.angle_beta   90.00
_cell.angle_gamma   90.00
#
_symmetry.space_group_name_H-M   'P 1'
#
loop_
_entity.id
_entity.type
_entity.pdbx_description
1 polymer ?
#
loop_
_entity_poly.entity_id
_entity_poly.type
_entity_poly.pdbx_seq_one_letter_code
_entity_poly.pdbx_strand_id
1 'polypeptide(L)'
;MTIAKPDFIEGIAKGMAVLESFDTERQRLNATLAAARAGLTRAAARRHLLTLTHLGYLETDGSYFWMSPKVLRFSGSYLASSRLPRALQPTLNRLAAQTHESFSAVVLDGEEVVIVARSGNYGAPTRALAYGLHLGARLPVHATSTGCVLLASMSAANLGAWLKGRLLPRLTPHTLTQTKALRQRIAQVRADDYCIATEEHELGVQAMAVPLRNMHGHTVAALNVVLAGGPRSEAQLQHELLPLLFEAAREVRAML
;
A
#
# COMPACT_ATOMS: atom_id res chain seq x y z
N MET A 1 0.34 15.16 -13.53
CA MET A 1 0.66 15.57 -14.91
C MET A 1 -0.61 15.42 -15.73
N THR A 2 -1.12 16.48 -16.35
CA THR A 2 -2.29 16.40 -17.24
C THR A 2 -1.77 16.12 -18.65
N ILE A 3 -2.20 14.98 -19.24
CA ILE A 3 -1.88 14.64 -20.62
C ILE A 3 -2.88 15.31 -21.58
N ALA A 4 -2.43 15.81 -22.73
CA ALA A 4 -3.31 16.34 -23.76
C ALA A 4 -4.17 15.23 -24.38
N LYS A 5 -5.41 15.54 -24.72
CA LYS A 5 -6.37 14.55 -25.24
C LYS A 5 -5.88 13.77 -26.47
N PRO A 6 -5.15 14.38 -27.43
CA PRO A 6 -4.59 13.65 -28.57
C PRO A 6 -3.50 12.64 -28.20
N ASP A 7 -2.78 12.86 -27.10
CA ASP A 7 -1.67 12.02 -26.67
C ASP A 7 -2.16 10.85 -25.79
N PHE A 8 -3.42 10.87 -25.35
CA PHE A 8 -4.01 9.85 -24.48
C PHE A 8 -4.52 8.65 -25.30
N ILE A 9 -3.84 7.51 -25.18
CA ILE A 9 -4.23 6.27 -25.86
C ILE A 9 -5.24 5.50 -24.98
N GLU A 10 -6.51 5.70 -25.26
CA GLU A 10 -7.62 5.09 -24.50
C GLU A 10 -7.56 3.56 -24.47
N GLY A 11 -7.04 2.92 -25.54
CA GLY A 11 -6.85 1.48 -25.61
C GLY A 11 -5.88 0.96 -24.55
N ILE A 12 -4.78 1.69 -24.29
CA ILE A 12 -3.82 1.33 -23.24
C ILE A 12 -4.48 1.48 -21.86
N ALA A 13 -5.15 2.60 -21.60
CA ALA A 13 -5.83 2.83 -20.33
C ALA A 13 -6.85 1.72 -20.02
N LYS A 14 -7.68 1.33 -20.99
CA LYS A 14 -8.64 0.24 -20.86
C LYS A 14 -7.96 -1.13 -20.65
N GLY A 15 -6.84 -1.37 -21.33
CA GLY A 15 -6.06 -2.60 -21.14
C GLY A 15 -5.47 -2.71 -19.73
N MET A 16 -4.92 -1.61 -19.21
CA MET A 16 -4.42 -1.55 -17.82
C MET A 16 -5.55 -1.72 -16.82
N ALA A 17 -6.69 -1.05 -16.98
CA ALA A 17 -7.86 -1.23 -16.12
C ALA A 17 -8.36 -2.70 -16.07
N VAL A 18 -8.25 -3.43 -17.18
CA VAL A 18 -8.57 -4.87 -17.21
C VAL A 18 -7.53 -5.67 -16.42
N LEU A 19 -6.23 -5.38 -16.53
CA LEU A 19 -5.20 -6.05 -15.70
C LEU A 19 -5.38 -5.75 -14.22
N GLU A 20 -5.69 -4.51 -13.86
CA GLU A 20 -5.91 -4.06 -12.48
C GLU A 20 -7.23 -4.60 -11.89
N SER A 21 -8.12 -5.18 -12.72
CA SER A 21 -9.36 -5.81 -12.25
C SER A 21 -9.15 -7.15 -11.55
N PHE A 22 -7.97 -7.77 -11.70
CA PHE A 22 -7.59 -9.00 -10.97
C PHE A 22 -6.97 -8.64 -9.62
N ASP A 23 -7.37 -9.34 -8.58
CA ASP A 23 -6.82 -9.18 -7.23
C ASP A 23 -6.75 -10.52 -6.47
N THR A 24 -6.38 -10.50 -5.21
CA THR A 24 -6.23 -11.70 -4.37
C THR A 24 -7.57 -12.38 -4.07
N GLU A 25 -8.68 -11.64 -4.08
CA GLU A 25 -10.02 -12.19 -3.86
C GLU A 25 -10.61 -12.80 -5.14
N ARG A 26 -10.26 -12.22 -6.29
CA ARG A 26 -10.80 -12.57 -7.61
C ARG A 26 -9.68 -12.85 -8.60
N GLN A 27 -9.05 -13.99 -8.43
CA GLN A 27 -7.93 -14.42 -9.27
C GLN A 27 -8.38 -14.88 -10.67
N ARG A 28 -9.64 -15.28 -10.84
CA ARG A 28 -10.20 -15.74 -12.12
C ARG A 28 -11.44 -14.93 -12.48
N LEU A 29 -11.41 -14.26 -13.63
CA LEU A 29 -12.50 -13.43 -14.13
C LEU A 29 -12.96 -13.89 -15.49
N ASN A 30 -14.27 -13.87 -15.71
CA ASN A 30 -14.85 -13.91 -17.06
C ASN A 30 -15.03 -12.49 -17.61
N ALA A 31 -15.41 -12.37 -18.89
CA ALA A 31 -15.55 -11.06 -19.53
C ALA A 31 -16.61 -10.15 -18.86
N THR A 32 -17.63 -10.71 -18.22
CA THR A 32 -18.67 -9.93 -17.52
C THR A 32 -18.13 -9.35 -16.22
N LEU A 33 -17.43 -10.16 -15.43
CA LEU A 33 -16.82 -9.70 -14.17
C LEU A 33 -15.71 -8.67 -14.43
N ALA A 34 -14.82 -8.94 -15.41
CA ALA A 34 -13.78 -7.99 -15.78
C ALA A 34 -14.37 -6.66 -16.29
N ALA A 35 -15.45 -6.70 -17.06
CA ALA A 35 -16.14 -5.49 -17.54
C ALA A 35 -16.70 -4.66 -16.38
N ALA A 36 -17.39 -5.30 -15.43
CA ALA A 36 -17.94 -4.61 -14.27
C ALA A 36 -16.85 -3.94 -13.41
N ARG A 37 -15.73 -4.63 -13.18
CA ARG A 37 -14.60 -4.13 -12.37
C ARG A 37 -13.79 -3.04 -13.08
N ALA A 38 -13.59 -3.17 -14.39
CA ALA A 38 -12.83 -2.20 -15.19
C ALA A 38 -13.68 -1.00 -15.69
N GLY A 39 -14.97 -0.95 -15.37
CA GLY A 39 -15.87 0.10 -15.86
C GLY A 39 -16.07 0.08 -17.39
N LEU A 40 -16.03 -1.10 -18.01
CA LEU A 40 -16.10 -1.28 -19.45
C LEU A 40 -17.38 -2.03 -19.88
N THR A 41 -17.70 -1.97 -21.19
CA THR A 41 -18.68 -2.91 -21.75
C THR A 41 -18.08 -4.32 -21.81
N ARG A 42 -18.93 -5.36 -21.73
CA ARG A 42 -18.50 -6.77 -21.83
C ARG A 42 -17.72 -7.04 -23.13
N ALA A 43 -18.14 -6.46 -24.24
CA ALA A 43 -17.46 -6.61 -25.53
C ALA A 43 -16.06 -5.98 -25.52
N ALA A 44 -15.91 -4.79 -24.95
CA ALA A 44 -14.61 -4.11 -24.79
C ALA A 44 -13.69 -4.93 -23.86
N ALA A 45 -14.15 -5.30 -22.67
CA ALA A 45 -13.37 -6.12 -21.72
C ALA A 45 -12.92 -7.44 -22.37
N ARG A 46 -13.80 -8.15 -23.09
CA ARG A 46 -13.44 -9.39 -23.79
C ARG A 46 -12.30 -9.18 -24.80
N ARG A 47 -12.34 -8.08 -25.58
CA ARG A 47 -11.27 -7.79 -26.56
C ARG A 47 -9.93 -7.56 -25.87
N HIS A 48 -9.90 -6.82 -24.74
CA HIS A 48 -8.69 -6.62 -23.95
C HIS A 48 -8.19 -7.91 -23.31
N LEU A 49 -9.09 -8.74 -22.74
CA LEU A 49 -8.72 -10.05 -22.17
C LEU A 49 -8.05 -10.94 -23.23
N LEU A 50 -8.64 -11.06 -24.43
CA LEU A 50 -8.06 -11.86 -25.52
C LEU A 50 -6.72 -11.29 -26.00
N THR A 51 -6.59 -9.96 -26.10
CA THR A 51 -5.32 -9.32 -26.47
C THR A 51 -4.24 -9.58 -25.42
N LEU A 52 -4.56 -9.44 -24.13
CA LEU A 52 -3.64 -9.70 -23.03
C LEU A 52 -3.24 -11.18 -22.95
N THR A 53 -4.16 -12.09 -23.29
CA THR A 53 -3.85 -13.52 -23.43
C THR A 53 -2.93 -13.78 -24.60
N HIS A 54 -3.19 -13.19 -25.77
CA HIS A 54 -2.31 -13.29 -26.94
C HIS A 54 -0.89 -12.75 -26.65
N LEU A 55 -0.81 -11.66 -25.90
CA LEU A 55 0.46 -11.10 -25.43
C LEU A 55 1.12 -11.92 -24.31
N GLY A 56 0.42 -12.93 -23.76
CA GLY A 56 0.93 -13.83 -22.73
C GLY A 56 0.89 -13.26 -21.30
N TYR A 57 0.21 -12.15 -21.05
CA TYR A 57 -0.01 -11.62 -19.68
C TYR A 57 -1.14 -12.31 -18.94
N LEU A 58 -2.09 -12.87 -19.68
CA LEU A 58 -3.17 -13.70 -19.13
C LEU A 58 -3.12 -15.10 -19.71
N GLU A 59 -3.67 -16.04 -18.96
CA GLU A 59 -3.99 -17.39 -19.36
C GLU A 59 -5.52 -17.56 -19.35
N THR A 60 -6.04 -18.58 -20.06
CA THR A 60 -7.47 -18.83 -20.16
C THR A 60 -7.78 -20.30 -20.37
N ASP A 61 -8.95 -20.72 -19.85
CA ASP A 61 -9.59 -22.01 -20.19
C ASP A 61 -10.71 -21.86 -21.24
N GLY A 62 -10.81 -20.67 -21.87
CA GLY A 62 -11.85 -20.31 -22.82
C GLY A 62 -13.01 -19.52 -22.20
N SER A 63 -13.33 -19.73 -20.93
CA SER A 63 -14.42 -19.06 -20.20
C SER A 63 -13.90 -18.04 -19.18
N TYR A 64 -12.84 -18.40 -18.48
CA TYR A 64 -12.18 -17.57 -17.45
C TYR A 64 -10.75 -17.24 -17.84
N PHE A 65 -10.28 -16.13 -17.30
CA PHE A 65 -8.94 -15.59 -17.49
C PHE A 65 -8.28 -15.40 -16.13
N TRP A 66 -6.96 -15.56 -16.05
CA TRP A 66 -6.13 -15.28 -14.86
C TRP A 66 -4.75 -14.78 -15.26
N MET A 67 -4.05 -14.15 -14.32
CA MET A 67 -2.72 -13.61 -14.58
C MET A 67 -1.70 -14.72 -14.82
N SER A 68 -0.87 -14.57 -15.85
CA SER A 68 0.30 -15.41 -16.06
C SER A 68 1.50 -14.88 -15.26
N PRO A 69 2.55 -15.70 -15.03
CA PRO A 69 3.80 -15.24 -14.41
C PRO A 69 4.48 -14.08 -15.14
N LYS A 70 4.14 -13.82 -16.41
CA LYS A 70 4.70 -12.72 -17.19
C LYS A 70 4.44 -11.33 -16.59
N VAL A 71 3.36 -11.15 -15.80
CA VAL A 71 3.07 -9.87 -15.11
C VAL A 71 4.16 -9.50 -14.09
N LEU A 72 4.89 -10.49 -13.55
CA LEU A 72 5.98 -10.27 -12.60
C LEU A 72 7.17 -9.50 -13.21
N ARG A 73 7.27 -9.42 -14.54
CA ARG A 73 8.30 -8.60 -15.20
C ARG A 73 8.24 -7.13 -14.81
N PHE A 74 7.04 -6.59 -14.62
CA PHE A 74 6.87 -5.19 -14.19
C PHE A 74 7.32 -5.00 -12.74
N SER A 75 6.83 -5.83 -11.83
CA SER A 75 7.23 -5.76 -10.42
C SER A 75 8.71 -6.08 -10.23
N GLY A 76 9.25 -7.07 -10.95
CA GLY A 76 10.67 -7.40 -10.93
C GLY A 76 11.54 -6.25 -11.39
N SER A 77 11.19 -5.58 -12.49
CA SER A 77 11.90 -4.40 -12.97
C SER A 77 11.85 -3.24 -11.97
N TYR A 78 10.70 -2.98 -11.37
CA TYR A 78 10.54 -1.96 -10.34
C TYR A 78 11.42 -2.25 -9.11
N LEU A 79 11.32 -3.45 -8.54
CA LEU A 79 12.08 -3.84 -7.35
C LEU A 79 13.59 -3.86 -7.59
N ALA A 80 14.03 -4.27 -8.79
CA ALA A 80 15.44 -4.28 -9.16
C ALA A 80 16.02 -2.88 -9.38
N SER A 81 15.24 -1.95 -9.93
CA SER A 81 15.69 -0.59 -10.24
C SER A 81 15.45 0.41 -9.11
N SER A 82 14.47 0.18 -8.24
CA SER A 82 14.12 1.09 -7.15
C SER A 82 15.20 1.08 -6.05
N ARG A 83 15.69 2.30 -5.71
CA ARG A 83 16.67 2.47 -4.61
C ARG A 83 16.04 2.21 -3.25
N LEU A 84 14.79 2.65 -3.05
CA LEU A 84 14.10 2.62 -1.76
C LEU A 84 13.98 1.19 -1.18
N PRO A 85 13.41 0.18 -1.88
CA PRO A 85 13.34 -1.20 -1.34
C PRO A 85 14.72 -1.77 -1.03
N ARG A 86 15.70 -1.53 -1.91
CA ARG A 86 17.07 -2.05 -1.75
C ARG A 86 17.78 -1.46 -0.53
N ALA A 87 17.63 -0.16 -0.31
CA ALA A 87 18.23 0.53 0.84
C ALA A 87 17.62 0.07 2.17
N LEU A 88 16.31 -0.22 2.17
CA LEU A 88 15.58 -0.55 3.39
C LEU A 88 15.63 -2.02 3.80
N GLN A 89 15.81 -2.94 2.85
CA GLN A 89 15.69 -4.37 3.11
C GLN A 89 16.57 -4.88 4.27
N PRO A 90 17.87 -4.50 4.38
CA PRO A 90 18.72 -4.94 5.50
C PRO A 90 18.18 -4.46 6.85
N THR A 91 17.76 -3.20 6.95
CA THR A 91 17.23 -2.59 8.17
C THR A 91 15.90 -3.25 8.59
N LEU A 92 14.98 -3.51 7.63
CA LEU A 92 13.73 -4.22 7.91
C LEU A 92 13.98 -5.63 8.46
N ASN A 93 14.92 -6.37 7.87
CA ASN A 93 15.26 -7.70 8.31
C ASN A 93 15.91 -7.72 9.71
N ARG A 94 16.79 -6.73 10.00
CA ARG A 94 17.40 -6.58 11.33
C ARG A 94 16.35 -6.28 12.38
N LEU A 95 15.44 -5.33 12.15
CA LEU A 95 14.36 -5.02 13.07
C LEU A 95 13.45 -6.22 13.34
N ALA A 96 13.09 -6.96 12.30
CA ALA A 96 12.26 -8.17 12.44
C ALA A 96 12.97 -9.27 13.24
N ALA A 97 14.28 -9.46 13.05
CA ALA A 97 15.06 -10.43 13.82
C ALA A 97 15.18 -10.05 15.31
N GLN A 98 15.24 -8.73 15.61
CA GLN A 98 15.33 -8.22 16.98
C GLN A 98 14.01 -8.31 17.77
N THR A 99 12.89 -8.07 17.08
CA THR A 99 11.59 -7.86 17.74
C THR A 99 10.58 -8.98 17.50
N HIS A 100 10.83 -9.85 16.51
CA HIS A 100 9.89 -10.85 16.00
C HIS A 100 8.59 -10.26 15.44
N GLU A 101 8.58 -8.97 15.11
CA GLU A 101 7.46 -8.28 14.48
C GLU A 101 7.67 -8.11 12.97
N SER A 102 6.60 -7.74 12.25
CA SER A 102 6.64 -7.54 10.80
C SER A 102 6.84 -6.07 10.46
N PHE A 103 7.91 -5.75 9.72
CA PHE A 103 8.22 -4.39 9.27
C PHE A 103 8.04 -4.24 7.77
N SER A 104 7.57 -3.07 7.35
CA SER A 104 7.38 -2.74 5.93
C SER A 104 7.72 -1.29 5.65
N ALA A 105 8.10 -1.02 4.40
CA ALA A 105 8.15 0.33 3.86
C ALA A 105 7.04 0.49 2.82
N VAL A 106 6.36 1.62 2.90
CA VAL A 106 5.10 1.87 2.20
C VAL A 106 5.15 3.24 1.54
N VAL A 107 4.69 3.34 0.31
CA VAL A 107 4.56 4.60 -0.44
C VAL A 107 3.10 4.92 -0.73
N LEU A 108 2.83 6.20 -0.97
CA LEU A 108 1.49 6.66 -1.37
C LEU A 108 1.30 6.52 -2.88
N ASP A 109 0.17 5.97 -3.29
CA ASP A 109 -0.27 5.91 -4.67
C ASP A 109 -1.78 6.21 -4.74
N GLY A 110 -2.09 7.49 -5.02
CA GLY A 110 -3.47 7.98 -5.10
C GLY A 110 -4.23 7.89 -3.78
N GLU A 111 -5.14 6.95 -3.68
CA GLU A 111 -6.03 6.72 -2.52
C GLU A 111 -5.55 5.57 -1.64
N GLU A 112 -4.49 4.91 -2.03
CA GLU A 112 -3.96 3.74 -1.38
C GLU A 112 -2.49 3.92 -1.02
N VAL A 113 -2.06 3.13 -0.07
CA VAL A 113 -0.65 2.91 0.23
C VAL A 113 -0.22 1.58 -0.36
N VAL A 114 1.02 1.51 -0.86
CA VAL A 114 1.58 0.32 -1.50
C VAL A 114 2.80 -0.16 -0.73
N ILE A 115 2.82 -1.43 -0.34
CA ILE A 115 3.98 -2.05 0.31
C ILE A 115 5.08 -2.28 -0.73
N VAL A 116 6.19 -1.56 -0.61
CA VAL A 116 7.32 -1.63 -1.56
C VAL A 116 8.53 -2.39 -1.02
N ALA A 117 8.65 -2.55 0.29
CA ALA A 117 9.63 -3.41 0.95
C ALA A 117 9.03 -4.02 2.20
N ARG A 118 9.47 -5.23 2.56
CA ARG A 118 8.97 -5.95 3.74
C ARG A 118 10.05 -6.85 4.31
N SER A 119 10.10 -6.96 5.65
CA SER A 119 10.95 -7.93 6.33
C SER A 119 10.57 -9.37 5.96
N GLY A 120 11.54 -10.28 5.99
CA GLY A 120 11.28 -11.71 5.96
C GLY A 120 10.45 -12.16 7.19
N ASN A 121 9.82 -13.32 7.07
CA ASN A 121 9.07 -13.92 8.19
C ASN A 121 10.03 -14.56 9.18
N TYR A 122 10.56 -13.79 10.12
CA TYR A 122 11.33 -14.31 11.24
C TYR A 122 10.38 -14.66 12.39
N GLY A 123 9.82 -15.89 12.36
CA GLY A 123 9.03 -16.41 13.48
C GLY A 123 7.64 -15.81 13.69
N ALA A 124 7.22 -14.90 12.83
CA ALA A 124 5.86 -14.39 12.88
C ALA A 124 4.86 -15.52 12.58
N PRO A 125 3.83 -15.72 13.41
CA PRO A 125 2.81 -16.71 13.12
C PRO A 125 2.17 -16.43 11.76
N THR A 126 1.71 -17.47 11.10
CA THR A 126 1.11 -17.52 9.74
C THR A 126 0.00 -16.48 9.50
N ARG A 127 -0.52 -15.87 10.57
CA ARG A 127 -1.52 -14.79 10.54
C ARG A 127 -1.08 -13.54 9.74
N ALA A 128 0.19 -13.14 9.80
CA ALA A 128 0.66 -11.95 9.05
C ALA A 128 0.60 -12.13 7.52
N LEU A 129 0.64 -13.38 7.02
CA LEU A 129 0.39 -13.71 5.61
C LEU A 129 -1.12 -13.78 5.30
N ALA A 130 -1.95 -14.14 6.29
CA ALA A 130 -3.41 -14.20 6.14
C ALA A 130 -4.04 -12.82 5.88
N TYR A 131 -3.40 -11.74 6.34
CA TYR A 131 -3.87 -10.36 6.13
C TYR A 131 -3.50 -9.75 4.77
N GLY A 132 -3.04 -10.54 3.79
CA GLY A 132 -2.74 -10.03 2.45
C GLY A 132 -1.57 -9.03 2.38
N LEU A 133 -0.75 -8.94 3.42
CA LEU A 133 0.39 -8.01 3.51
C LEU A 133 1.61 -8.57 2.74
N HIS A 134 1.55 -8.56 1.42
CA HIS A 134 2.65 -8.95 0.53
C HIS A 134 3.26 -7.73 -0.17
N LEU A 135 4.40 -7.89 -0.84
CA LEU A 135 4.96 -6.84 -1.70
C LEU A 135 3.95 -6.50 -2.80
N GLY A 136 3.71 -5.20 -3.01
CA GLY A 136 2.70 -4.70 -3.93
C GLY A 136 1.27 -4.69 -3.35
N ALA A 137 1.05 -5.19 -2.12
CA ALA A 137 -0.26 -5.08 -1.47
C ALA A 137 -0.66 -3.61 -1.31
N ARG A 138 -1.93 -3.34 -1.54
CA ARG A 138 -2.56 -2.02 -1.54
C ARG A 138 -3.55 -1.93 -0.38
N LEU A 139 -3.48 -0.86 0.39
CA LEU A 139 -4.35 -0.63 1.55
C LEU A 139 -4.91 0.79 1.52
N PRO A 140 -6.13 1.02 2.02
CA PRO A 140 -6.72 2.35 2.08
C PRO A 140 -5.89 3.29 2.95
N VAL A 141 -5.55 4.47 2.42
CA VAL A 141 -4.74 5.49 3.11
C VAL A 141 -5.34 5.90 4.46
N HIS A 142 -6.67 6.10 4.52
CA HIS A 142 -7.35 6.64 5.71
C HIS A 142 -7.41 5.69 6.90
N ALA A 143 -7.26 4.38 6.66
CA ALA A 143 -7.41 3.34 7.68
C ALA A 143 -6.07 2.69 8.09
N THR A 144 -4.95 3.31 7.75
CA THR A 144 -3.61 2.77 8.06
C THR A 144 -2.72 3.81 8.72
N SER A 145 -1.85 3.35 9.64
CA SER A 145 -0.84 4.21 10.27
C SER A 145 0.10 4.85 9.25
N THR A 146 0.53 4.07 8.24
CA THR A 146 1.36 4.53 7.13
C THR A 146 0.66 5.59 6.28
N GLY A 147 -0.62 5.40 6.00
CA GLY A 147 -1.41 6.37 5.26
C GLY A 147 -1.54 7.71 5.99
N CYS A 148 -1.81 7.69 7.30
CA CYS A 148 -1.85 8.90 8.11
C CYS A 148 -0.50 9.64 8.11
N VAL A 149 0.63 8.93 8.22
CA VAL A 149 1.98 9.50 8.13
C VAL A 149 2.23 10.15 6.76
N LEU A 150 1.86 9.48 5.67
CA LEU A 150 2.03 10.00 4.31
C LEU A 150 1.10 11.19 4.03
N LEU A 151 -0.14 11.18 4.50
CA LEU A 151 -1.03 12.34 4.44
C LEU A 151 -0.51 13.52 5.28
N ALA A 152 0.10 13.24 6.43
CA ALA A 152 0.70 14.28 7.28
C ALA A 152 1.87 15.00 6.60
N SER A 153 2.56 14.36 5.65
CA SER A 153 3.65 14.97 4.88
C SER A 153 3.18 15.91 3.77
N MET A 154 1.91 15.87 3.40
CA MET A 154 1.35 16.75 2.36
C MET A 154 1.27 18.21 2.85
N SER A 155 1.38 19.16 1.92
CA SER A 155 1.01 20.56 2.21
C SER A 155 -0.48 20.66 2.61
N ALA A 156 -0.84 21.73 3.31
CA ALA A 156 -2.25 21.96 3.69
C ALA A 156 -3.19 22.02 2.48
N ALA A 157 -2.72 22.61 1.36
CA ALA A 157 -3.46 22.69 0.11
C ALA A 157 -3.68 21.31 -0.51
N ASN A 158 -2.62 20.50 -0.60
CA ASN A 158 -2.69 19.15 -1.18
C ASN A 158 -3.55 18.21 -0.32
N LEU A 159 -3.41 18.26 1.00
CA LEU A 159 -4.27 17.50 1.91
C LEU A 159 -5.75 17.95 1.78
N GLY A 160 -5.98 19.26 1.65
CA GLY A 160 -7.33 19.79 1.42
C GLY A 160 -7.95 19.27 0.13
N ALA A 161 -7.17 19.28 -0.96
CA ALA A 161 -7.59 18.73 -2.25
C ALA A 161 -7.82 17.22 -2.18
N TRP A 162 -6.93 16.47 -1.51
CA TRP A 162 -7.06 15.02 -1.32
C TRP A 162 -8.33 14.65 -0.57
N LEU A 163 -8.70 15.40 0.46
CA LEU A 163 -9.88 15.14 1.30
C LEU A 163 -11.20 15.61 0.67
N LYS A 164 -11.16 16.48 -0.36
CA LYS A 164 -12.37 17.09 -0.92
C LYS A 164 -13.26 16.06 -1.62
N GLY A 165 -14.50 15.92 -1.12
CA GLY A 165 -15.50 15.01 -1.70
C GLY A 165 -15.19 13.53 -1.55
N ARG A 166 -14.16 13.16 -0.80
CA ARG A 166 -13.72 11.78 -0.66
C ARG A 166 -14.58 11.03 0.33
N LEU A 167 -15.01 9.84 -0.07
CA LEU A 167 -15.63 8.88 0.83
C LEU A 167 -14.54 8.12 1.58
N LEU A 168 -14.76 7.94 2.88
CA LEU A 168 -13.89 7.15 3.77
C LEU A 168 -14.68 5.90 4.18
N PRO A 169 -14.58 4.78 3.43
CA PRO A 169 -15.37 3.60 3.70
C PRO A 169 -15.05 3.02 5.09
N ARG A 170 -16.08 2.53 5.76
CA ARG A 170 -15.96 1.83 7.02
C ARG A 170 -15.51 0.39 6.75
N LEU A 171 -14.36 0.01 7.28
CA LEU A 171 -13.81 -1.36 7.17
C LEU A 171 -14.06 -2.14 8.46
N THR A 172 -13.97 -1.44 9.60
CA THR A 172 -14.23 -1.97 10.94
C THR A 172 -15.05 -0.97 11.75
N PRO A 173 -15.53 -1.31 12.94
CA PRO A 173 -16.14 -0.34 13.88
C PRO A 173 -15.19 0.81 14.27
N HIS A 174 -13.88 0.60 14.21
CA HIS A 174 -12.83 1.55 14.62
C HIS A 174 -12.34 2.46 13.50
N THR A 175 -12.71 2.19 12.24
CA THR A 175 -12.29 2.99 11.08
C THR A 175 -12.74 4.45 11.18
N LEU A 176 -11.84 5.39 10.96
CA LEU A 176 -12.18 6.82 10.85
C LEU A 176 -12.91 7.09 9.54
N THR A 177 -14.21 7.38 9.62
CA THR A 177 -15.07 7.63 8.45
C THR A 177 -15.40 9.10 8.22
N GLN A 178 -15.01 9.97 9.16
CA GLN A 178 -15.27 11.41 9.06
C GLN A 178 -14.00 12.18 8.72
N THR A 179 -14.07 13.01 7.70
CA THR A 179 -12.96 13.89 7.26
C THR A 179 -12.43 14.77 8.39
N LYS A 180 -13.29 15.25 9.29
CA LYS A 180 -12.88 16.05 10.46
C LYS A 180 -11.98 15.25 11.40
N ALA A 181 -12.38 14.02 11.74
CA ALA A 181 -11.60 13.14 12.62
C ALA A 181 -10.24 12.77 11.99
N LEU A 182 -10.24 12.46 10.69
CA LEU A 182 -9.00 12.18 9.96
C LEU A 182 -8.07 13.41 9.94
N ARG A 183 -8.59 14.64 9.74
CA ARG A 183 -7.79 15.86 9.82
C ARG A 183 -7.16 16.06 11.21
N GLN A 184 -7.89 15.79 12.26
CA GLN A 184 -7.37 15.87 13.64
C GLN A 184 -6.24 14.85 13.85
N ARG A 185 -6.43 13.61 13.42
CA ARG A 185 -5.40 12.57 13.45
C ARG A 185 -4.14 13.01 12.69
N ILE A 186 -4.30 13.54 11.47
CA ILE A 186 -3.18 14.02 10.65
C ILE A 186 -2.45 15.20 11.32
N ALA A 187 -3.16 16.10 11.97
CA ALA A 187 -2.55 17.20 12.74
C ALA A 187 -1.73 16.66 13.91
N GLN A 188 -2.23 15.66 14.63
CA GLN A 188 -1.49 15.00 15.71
C GLN A 188 -0.23 14.30 15.17
N VAL A 189 -0.34 13.56 14.06
CA VAL A 189 0.81 12.89 13.41
C VAL A 189 1.87 13.89 12.97
N ARG A 190 1.50 15.11 12.56
CA ARG A 190 2.47 16.18 12.27
C ARG A 190 3.23 16.67 13.48
N ALA A 191 2.58 16.69 14.64
CA ALA A 191 3.20 17.10 15.89
C ALA A 191 4.12 16.02 16.46
N ASP A 192 3.67 14.77 16.43
CA ASP A 192 4.33 13.64 17.11
C ASP A 192 5.32 12.89 16.21
N ASP A 193 5.21 13.05 14.90
CA ASP A 193 6.03 12.39 13.87
C ASP A 193 5.86 10.87 13.79
N TYR A 194 4.78 10.34 14.33
CA TYR A 194 4.37 8.94 14.22
C TYR A 194 2.84 8.79 14.21
N CYS A 195 2.36 7.60 13.85
CA CYS A 195 0.95 7.24 13.93
C CYS A 195 0.80 5.80 14.44
N ILE A 196 -0.15 5.59 15.36
CA ILE A 196 -0.66 4.27 15.73
C ILE A 196 -2.06 4.13 15.16
N ALA A 197 -2.34 3.01 14.50
CA ALA A 197 -3.66 2.61 14.05
C ALA A 197 -3.99 1.25 14.68
N THR A 198 -5.10 1.20 15.42
CA THR A 198 -5.55 0.00 16.13
C THR A 198 -6.89 -0.43 15.57
N GLU A 199 -6.91 -1.60 14.92
CA GLU A 199 -8.12 -2.22 14.37
C GLU A 199 -8.89 -1.37 13.36
N GLU A 200 -8.26 -0.34 12.76
CA GLU A 200 -8.93 0.56 11.82
C GLU A 200 -9.12 -0.05 10.43
N HIS A 201 -8.15 -0.85 9.96
CA HIS A 201 -8.23 -1.57 8.69
C HIS A 201 -8.85 -2.96 8.87
N GLU A 202 -8.44 -3.68 9.90
CA GLU A 202 -8.86 -5.05 10.19
C GLU A 202 -8.83 -5.30 11.71
N LEU A 203 -9.84 -6.02 12.23
CA LEU A 203 -9.92 -6.36 13.65
C LEU A 203 -8.74 -7.24 14.08
N GLY A 204 -8.20 -6.98 15.26
CA GLY A 204 -7.04 -7.67 15.80
C GLY A 204 -5.70 -7.20 15.22
N VAL A 205 -5.69 -6.23 14.29
CA VAL A 205 -4.47 -5.65 13.71
C VAL A 205 -4.16 -4.31 14.35
N GLN A 206 -2.95 -4.17 14.87
CA GLN A 206 -2.40 -2.90 15.32
C GLN A 206 -1.08 -2.63 14.60
N ALA A 207 -0.87 -1.37 14.18
CA ALA A 207 0.34 -0.95 13.48
C ALA A 207 0.80 0.42 13.96
N MET A 208 2.12 0.62 13.99
CA MET A 208 2.75 1.92 14.23
C MET A 208 3.61 2.29 13.03
N ALA A 209 3.61 3.56 12.63
CA ALA A 209 4.39 4.05 11.51
C ALA A 209 5.09 5.37 11.82
N VAL A 210 6.26 5.57 11.18
CA VAL A 210 7.04 6.82 11.17
C VAL A 210 7.39 7.22 9.74
N PRO A 211 7.63 8.52 9.45
CA PRO A 211 8.04 8.95 8.12
C PRO A 211 9.50 8.58 7.82
N LEU A 212 9.74 8.14 6.59
CA LEU A 212 11.07 8.02 6.01
C LEU A 212 11.37 9.28 5.19
N ARG A 213 12.36 10.05 5.61
CA ARG A 213 12.73 11.32 4.98
C ARG A 213 14.11 11.24 4.33
N ASN A 214 14.22 11.82 3.14
CA ASN A 214 15.50 11.99 2.49
C ASN A 214 16.33 13.12 3.13
N MET A 215 17.53 13.37 2.61
CA MET A 215 18.44 14.42 3.13
C MET A 215 17.86 15.83 3.00
N HIS A 216 16.91 16.07 2.10
CA HIS A 216 16.21 17.36 1.95
C HIS A 216 15.02 17.51 2.92
N GLY A 217 14.76 16.52 3.78
CA GLY A 217 13.65 16.52 4.73
C GLY A 217 12.29 16.12 4.12
N HIS A 218 12.24 15.77 2.84
CA HIS A 218 11.01 15.32 2.21
C HIS A 218 10.70 13.87 2.61
N THR A 219 9.47 13.62 3.04
CA THR A 219 8.98 12.26 3.29
C THR A 219 8.80 11.53 1.95
N VAL A 220 9.54 10.44 1.75
CA VAL A 220 9.54 9.64 0.52
C VAL A 220 8.78 8.32 0.69
N ALA A 221 8.60 7.87 1.93
CA ALA A 221 7.88 6.65 2.30
C ALA A 221 7.48 6.72 3.79
N ALA A 222 6.75 5.73 4.27
CA ALA A 222 6.54 5.46 5.68
C ALA A 222 7.14 4.09 6.04
N LEU A 223 7.81 4.01 7.19
CA LEU A 223 8.26 2.77 7.80
C LEU A 223 7.24 2.36 8.85
N ASN A 224 6.77 1.12 8.83
CA ASN A 224 5.85 0.64 9.84
C ASN A 224 6.25 -0.71 10.42
N VAL A 225 5.70 -0.97 11.61
CA VAL A 225 5.62 -2.27 12.25
C VAL A 225 4.15 -2.68 12.37
N VAL A 226 3.87 -3.94 12.07
CA VAL A 226 2.57 -4.59 12.30
C VAL A 226 2.76 -5.65 13.38
N LEU A 227 1.94 -5.61 14.43
CA LEU A 227 2.09 -6.44 15.61
C LEU A 227 1.53 -7.85 15.40
N ALA A 228 2.31 -8.84 15.75
CA ALA A 228 1.96 -10.24 15.61
C ALA A 228 1.12 -10.80 16.78
N GLY A 229 1.25 -10.25 17.97
CA GLY A 229 0.65 -10.75 19.23
C GLY A 229 -0.67 -10.11 19.65
N GLY A 230 -1.30 -9.32 18.78
CA GLY A 230 -2.48 -8.54 19.09
C GLY A 230 -2.17 -7.14 19.65
N PRO A 231 -3.21 -6.31 19.91
CA PRO A 231 -3.04 -4.94 20.35
C PRO A 231 -2.33 -4.83 21.70
N ARG A 232 -1.36 -3.90 21.77
CA ARG A 232 -0.67 -3.48 23.00
C ARG A 232 -1.09 -2.06 23.37
N SER A 233 -0.80 -1.62 24.59
CA SER A 233 -1.05 -0.22 24.98
C SER A 233 -0.16 0.73 24.16
N GLU A 234 -0.66 1.93 23.89
CA GLU A 234 0.13 2.95 23.18
C GLU A 234 1.44 3.27 23.89
N ALA A 235 1.43 3.32 25.23
CA ALA A 235 2.62 3.55 26.04
C ALA A 235 3.69 2.46 25.84
N GLN A 236 3.28 1.20 25.73
CA GLN A 236 4.21 0.10 25.43
C GLN A 236 4.84 0.28 24.04
N LEU A 237 4.04 0.61 23.02
CA LEU A 237 4.54 0.83 21.66
C LEU A 237 5.52 2.00 21.59
N GLN A 238 5.20 3.11 22.29
CA GLN A 238 6.06 4.29 22.37
C GLN A 238 7.38 3.98 23.06
N HIS A 239 7.38 3.14 24.08
CA HIS A 239 8.58 2.78 24.82
C HIS A 239 9.44 1.74 24.08
N GLU A 240 8.82 0.70 23.51
CA GLU A 240 9.53 -0.47 22.98
C GLU A 240 9.89 -0.35 21.49
N LEU A 241 8.96 0.17 20.65
CA LEU A 241 9.07 0.11 19.20
C LEU A 241 9.35 1.47 18.54
N LEU A 242 8.81 2.56 19.09
CA LEU A 242 8.98 3.88 18.49
C LEU A 242 10.46 4.31 18.40
N PRO A 243 11.31 4.10 19.42
CA PRO A 243 12.75 4.43 19.34
C PRO A 243 13.45 3.67 18.22
N LEU A 244 13.12 2.38 18.04
CA LEU A 244 13.69 1.53 16.99
C LEU A 244 13.28 2.00 15.59
N LEU A 245 12.03 2.41 15.41
CA LEU A 245 11.55 2.95 14.14
C LEU A 245 12.24 4.28 13.81
N PHE A 246 12.39 5.20 14.78
CA PHE A 246 13.09 6.47 14.57
C PHE A 246 14.58 6.29 14.32
N GLU A 247 15.24 5.36 15.00
CA GLU A 247 16.65 5.03 14.74
C GLU A 247 16.82 4.50 13.32
N ALA A 248 16.00 3.53 12.91
CA ALA A 248 16.00 2.99 11.58
C ALA A 248 15.73 4.05 10.50
N ALA A 249 14.76 4.95 10.73
CA ALA A 249 14.47 6.05 9.81
C ALA A 249 15.65 7.02 9.66
N ARG A 250 16.42 7.27 10.73
CA ARG A 250 17.65 8.09 10.69
C ARG A 250 18.78 7.38 9.95
N GLU A 251 18.98 6.08 10.22
CA GLU A 251 20.03 5.26 9.61
C GLU A 251 19.91 5.27 8.07
N VAL A 252 18.70 5.08 7.55
CA VAL A 252 18.49 4.98 6.10
C VAL A 252 18.42 6.33 5.38
N ARG A 253 18.35 7.45 6.09
CA ARG A 253 18.12 8.78 5.54
C ARG A 253 19.10 9.18 4.43
N ALA A 254 20.38 8.85 4.59
CA ALA A 254 21.42 9.16 3.61
C ALA A 254 21.33 8.30 2.33
N MET A 255 20.57 7.21 2.36
CA MET A 255 20.37 6.31 1.23
C MET A 255 19.10 6.65 0.42
N LEU A 256 18.24 7.54 0.95
CA LEU A 256 16.97 7.99 0.38
C LEU A 256 17.15 9.36 -0.31
#